data_f10b671cf03a92ab44c5fad8230bb14b
#
_entry.id   f10b671cf03a92ab44c5fad8230bb14b
#
_cell.length_a   1.000
_cell.length_b   1.000
_cell.length_c   1.000
_cell.angle_alpha   90.00
_cell.angle_beta   90.00
_cell.angle_gamma   90.00
#
_symmetry.space_group_name_H-M   'P 1'
#
loop_
_entity.id
_entity.type
_entity.pdbx_description
1 polymer ?
#
loop_
_entity_poly.entity_id
_entity_poly.type
_entity_poly.pdbx_seq_one_letter_code
_entity_poly.pdbx_strand_id
1 'polypeptide(L)'
;MPISDKTKKRFAYNSSSISNNTDNSFIEESTKIVYGEEETTKTILHALNNSQERWDNYANSKGPTIAMGLEPLRKGIKNAYSRGIKIRYISEITPNNINYCKELMKMAEVRHLDNSKGGMAVSETEYIATAHLQEAKPVQQLIYSNAKEIVEQQQLVFESLWNNAIPAEKRIKEIEEGYDRI
;
A
#
# COMPACT_ATOMS: atom_id res chain seq x y z
N MET A 1 -22.91 -48.46 8.61
CA MET A 1 -21.81 -48.51 9.60
C MET A 1 -21.40 -47.08 9.92
N PRO A 2 -21.50 -46.62 11.16
CA PRO A 2 -21.11 -45.26 11.53
C PRO A 2 -19.60 -45.18 11.77
N ILE A 3 -19.00 -44.16 11.21
CA ILE A 3 -17.56 -43.84 11.35
C ILE A 3 -17.32 -43.29 12.76
N SER A 4 -16.36 -43.87 13.45
CA SER A 4 -16.06 -43.70 14.87
C SER A 4 -15.46 -42.30 15.21
N ASP A 5 -15.89 -41.84 16.35
CA ASP A 5 -15.68 -40.58 17.06
C ASP A 5 -14.26 -40.38 17.65
N LYS A 6 -13.18 -40.77 16.95
CA LYS A 6 -11.81 -40.72 17.48
C LYS A 6 -10.90 -39.64 16.86
N THR A 7 -11.42 -38.75 16.02
CA THR A 7 -10.55 -37.75 15.35
C THR A 7 -10.73 -36.30 15.87
N LYS A 8 -11.48 -36.07 16.93
CA LYS A 8 -11.74 -34.73 17.49
C LYS A 8 -10.93 -34.34 18.73
N LYS A 9 -9.86 -35.04 19.07
CA LYS A 9 -9.05 -34.74 20.26
C LYS A 9 -7.58 -34.53 19.93
N ARG A 10 -7.22 -33.58 19.11
CA ARG A 10 -5.79 -33.27 18.92
C ARG A 10 -5.45 -31.84 18.55
N PHE A 11 -6.21 -30.84 18.97
CA PHE A 11 -5.75 -29.43 18.97
C PHE A 11 -6.32 -28.68 20.18
N ALA A 12 -6.02 -29.17 21.40
CA ALA A 12 -6.09 -28.33 22.58
C ALA A 12 -4.65 -28.12 23.03
N TYR A 13 -4.05 -27.00 22.63
CA TYR A 13 -2.76 -26.58 23.18
C TYR A 13 -3.00 -25.94 24.53
N ASN A 14 -2.39 -26.50 25.57
CA ASN A 14 -2.42 -26.04 26.93
C ASN A 14 -1.88 -24.60 27.05
N SER A 15 -2.73 -23.68 27.47
CA SER A 15 -2.31 -22.43 28.08
C SER A 15 -2.10 -22.65 29.58
N SER A 16 -0.88 -22.91 30.02
CA SER A 16 -0.48 -22.78 31.43
C SER A 16 0.35 -21.52 31.56
N SER A 17 -0.22 -20.59 32.30
CA SER A 17 0.31 -19.36 32.90
C SER A 17 1.79 -19.39 33.21
N ILE A 18 2.52 -18.41 32.65
CA ILE A 18 3.69 -17.81 33.28
C ILE A 18 3.47 -16.31 33.31
N SER A 19 3.14 -15.78 34.49
CA SER A 19 3.16 -14.36 34.80
C SER A 19 4.61 -13.90 34.91
N ASN A 20 5.06 -13.05 33.98
CA ASN A 20 6.14 -12.13 34.24
C ASN A 20 5.83 -10.81 33.53
N ASN A 21 5.64 -9.77 34.36
CA ASN A 21 5.52 -8.38 33.96
C ASN A 21 6.72 -7.94 33.12
N THR A 22 6.48 -7.69 31.87
CA THR A 22 7.16 -6.67 31.08
C THR A 22 6.12 -6.13 30.09
N ASP A 23 5.85 -4.83 30.13
CA ASP A 23 5.05 -4.09 29.17
C ASP A 23 5.67 -4.24 27.75
N ASN A 24 5.38 -5.35 27.12
CA ASN A 24 5.47 -5.54 25.70
C ASN A 24 4.02 -5.68 25.23
N SER A 25 3.43 -4.59 24.79
CA SER A 25 2.21 -4.65 23.97
C SER A 25 2.59 -5.42 22.69
N PHE A 26 2.40 -6.75 22.72
CA PHE A 26 2.49 -7.57 21.52
C PHE A 26 1.42 -7.06 20.57
N ILE A 27 1.83 -6.31 19.54
CA ILE A 27 0.94 -6.01 18.42
C ILE A 27 0.68 -7.37 17.78
N GLU A 28 -0.56 -7.83 17.86
CA GLU A 28 -0.96 -9.11 17.28
C GLU A 28 -0.80 -9.01 15.76
N GLU A 29 0.07 -9.84 15.20
CA GLU A 29 0.26 -9.92 13.75
C GLU A 29 -0.99 -10.49 13.10
N SER A 30 -1.43 -9.84 12.03
CA SER A 30 -2.63 -10.24 11.29
C SER A 30 -2.49 -9.99 9.80
N THR A 31 -3.09 -10.87 9.02
CA THR A 31 -3.30 -10.67 7.59
C THR A 31 -4.77 -10.90 7.29
N LYS A 32 -5.41 -9.94 6.63
CA LYS A 32 -6.85 -9.98 6.36
C LYS A 32 -7.21 -9.37 5.02
N ILE A 33 -8.38 -9.77 4.50
CA ILE A 33 -9.00 -9.11 3.35
C ILE A 33 -10.03 -8.13 3.88
N VAL A 34 -10.01 -6.92 3.36
CA VAL A 34 -10.94 -5.83 3.70
C VAL A 34 -11.80 -5.53 2.49
N TYR A 35 -13.11 -5.39 2.71
CA TYR A 35 -14.10 -5.16 1.67
C TYR A 35 -14.87 -3.86 1.93
N GLY A 36 -15.31 -3.22 0.84
CA GLY A 36 -16.14 -2.02 0.86
C GLY A 36 -15.33 -0.73 0.92
N GLU A 37 -15.84 0.30 0.22
CA GLU A 37 -15.15 1.58 0.01
C GLU A 37 -14.77 2.28 1.31
N GLU A 38 -15.66 2.26 2.29
CA GLU A 38 -15.44 2.92 3.58
C GLU A 38 -14.34 2.22 4.37
N GLU A 39 -14.41 0.89 4.50
CA GLU A 39 -13.46 0.12 5.31
C GLU A 39 -12.07 0.05 4.65
N THR A 40 -12.01 -0.05 3.32
CA THR A 40 -10.73 0.01 2.61
C THR A 40 -10.07 1.38 2.73
N THR A 41 -10.84 2.47 2.60
CA THR A 41 -10.35 3.83 2.80
C THR A 41 -9.85 4.05 4.23
N LYS A 42 -10.61 3.62 5.24
CA LYS A 42 -10.17 3.67 6.65
C LYS A 42 -8.87 2.89 6.87
N THR A 43 -8.75 1.70 6.28
CA THR A 43 -7.56 0.86 6.42
C THR A 43 -6.33 1.52 5.79
N ILE A 44 -6.47 2.12 4.60
CA ILE A 44 -5.38 2.85 3.93
C ILE A 44 -4.95 4.05 4.79
N LEU A 45 -5.91 4.83 5.28
CA LEU A 45 -5.63 6.00 6.12
C LEU A 45 -5.03 5.59 7.47
N HIS A 46 -5.46 4.47 8.06
CA HIS A 46 -4.87 3.93 9.27
C HIS A 46 -3.38 3.62 9.08
N ALA A 47 -3.03 2.83 8.08
CA ALA A 47 -1.65 2.47 7.79
C ALA A 47 -0.78 3.71 7.45
N LEU A 48 -1.31 4.64 6.67
CA LEU A 48 -0.62 5.89 6.35
C LEU A 48 -0.40 6.76 7.60
N ASN A 49 -1.37 6.83 8.51
CA ASN A 49 -1.25 7.60 9.75
C ASN A 49 -0.29 6.95 10.76
N ASN A 50 -0.18 5.62 10.75
CA ASN A 50 0.75 4.88 11.60
C ASN A 50 2.19 4.93 11.10
N SER A 51 2.43 5.23 9.83
CA SER A 51 3.80 5.32 9.30
C SER A 51 4.62 6.40 10.03
N GLN A 52 5.86 6.07 10.37
CA GLN A 52 6.78 6.92 11.14
C GLN A 52 7.95 7.42 10.28
N GLU A 53 8.39 6.66 9.30
CA GLU A 53 9.59 6.94 8.51
C GLU A 53 9.28 7.03 7.01
N ARG A 54 8.48 6.08 6.49
CA ARG A 54 8.29 5.93 5.06
C ARG A 54 6.88 5.48 4.69
N TRP A 55 6.47 5.88 3.51
CA TRP A 55 5.28 5.40 2.82
C TRP A 55 5.62 5.17 1.36
N ASP A 56 5.78 3.92 0.98
CA ASP A 56 6.14 3.49 -0.37
C ASP A 56 4.91 2.97 -1.09
N ASN A 57 4.56 3.58 -2.19
CA ASN A 57 3.37 3.26 -2.95
C ASN A 57 3.69 2.89 -4.40
N TYR A 58 3.10 1.83 -4.88
CA TYR A 58 3.12 1.40 -6.27
C TYR A 58 1.68 1.24 -6.76
N ALA A 59 1.38 1.76 -7.94
CA ALA A 59 0.06 1.64 -8.53
C ALA A 59 0.12 1.66 -10.07
N ASN A 60 -0.91 1.12 -10.71
CA ASN A 60 -1.13 1.32 -12.13
C ASN A 60 -1.49 2.78 -12.46
N SER A 61 -1.76 3.09 -13.73
CA SER A 61 -2.09 4.46 -14.19
C SER A 61 -3.28 5.12 -13.49
N LYS A 62 -4.12 4.36 -12.80
CA LYS A 62 -5.29 4.88 -12.06
C LYS A 62 -4.94 5.31 -10.62
N GLY A 63 -3.80 4.86 -10.10
CA GLY A 63 -3.38 5.18 -8.73
C GLY A 63 -3.30 6.67 -8.42
N PRO A 64 -2.65 7.50 -9.25
CA PRO A 64 -2.56 8.93 -9.01
C PRO A 64 -3.92 9.65 -8.93
N THR A 65 -4.92 9.22 -9.74
CA THR A 65 -6.27 9.78 -9.68
C THR A 65 -7.00 9.44 -8.39
N ILE A 66 -6.73 8.25 -7.85
CA ILE A 66 -7.25 7.81 -6.55
C ILE A 66 -6.56 8.59 -5.42
N ALA A 67 -5.23 8.64 -5.42
CA ALA A 67 -4.44 9.28 -4.37
C ALA A 67 -4.72 10.78 -4.24
N MET A 68 -4.80 11.49 -5.36
CA MET A 68 -4.97 12.94 -5.41
C MET A 68 -6.40 13.39 -5.73
N GLY A 69 -7.21 12.56 -6.39
CA GLY A 69 -8.60 12.86 -6.74
C GLY A 69 -9.57 12.65 -5.59
N LEU A 70 -9.31 11.69 -4.71
CA LEU A 70 -10.16 11.41 -3.55
C LEU A 70 -9.70 12.23 -2.33
N GLU A 71 -10.58 13.11 -1.84
CA GLU A 71 -10.23 14.06 -0.78
C GLU A 71 -9.67 13.41 0.50
N PRO A 72 -10.22 12.31 1.03
CA PRO A 72 -9.66 11.67 2.23
C PRO A 72 -8.21 11.22 2.04
N LEU A 73 -7.89 10.59 0.90
CA LEU A 73 -6.54 10.09 0.63
C LEU A 73 -5.56 11.24 0.38
N ARG A 74 -5.96 12.25 -0.40
CA ARG A 74 -5.15 13.46 -0.61
C ARG A 74 -4.81 14.16 0.69
N LYS A 75 -5.78 14.31 1.60
CA LYS A 75 -5.55 14.89 2.93
C LYS A 75 -4.60 14.01 3.77
N GLY A 76 -4.78 12.69 3.72
CA GLY A 76 -3.90 11.74 4.41
C GLY A 76 -2.46 11.84 3.96
N ILE A 77 -2.21 11.87 2.65
CA ILE A 77 -0.87 12.02 2.06
C ILE A 77 -0.25 13.36 2.46
N LYS A 78 -1.02 14.45 2.38
CA LYS A 78 -0.55 15.78 2.81
C LYS A 78 -0.18 15.80 4.30
N ASN A 79 -0.98 15.15 5.15
CA ASN A 79 -0.68 15.03 6.57
C ASN A 79 0.60 14.21 6.82
N ALA A 80 0.77 13.06 6.14
CA ALA A 80 1.99 12.27 6.24
C ALA A 80 3.23 13.09 5.82
N TYR A 81 3.16 13.80 4.69
CA TYR A 81 4.22 14.70 4.25
C TYR A 81 4.54 15.77 5.29
N SER A 82 3.52 16.41 5.91
CA SER A 82 3.70 17.43 6.94
C SER A 82 4.34 16.90 8.22
N ARG A 83 4.21 15.59 8.49
CA ARG A 83 4.90 14.90 9.60
C ARG A 83 6.35 14.53 9.26
N GLY A 84 6.82 14.80 8.04
CA GLY A 84 8.16 14.46 7.59
C GLY A 84 8.32 13.03 7.08
N ILE A 85 7.22 12.31 6.83
CA ILE A 85 7.26 10.96 6.26
C ILE A 85 7.84 11.02 4.85
N LYS A 86 8.83 10.18 4.56
CA LYS A 86 9.38 10.02 3.21
C LYS A 86 8.38 9.25 2.34
N ILE A 87 7.78 9.94 1.38
CA ILE A 87 6.81 9.34 0.46
C ILE A 87 7.48 9.07 -0.87
N ARG A 88 7.40 7.82 -1.35
CA ARG A 88 7.83 7.39 -2.68
C ARG A 88 6.64 6.79 -3.43
N TYR A 89 6.51 7.12 -4.69
CA TYR A 89 5.38 6.69 -5.49
C TYR A 89 5.83 6.21 -6.87
N ILE A 90 5.52 4.98 -7.21
CA ILE A 90 5.69 4.42 -8.55
C ILE A 90 4.34 4.35 -9.22
N SER A 91 4.22 4.84 -10.45
CA SER A 91 3.02 4.67 -11.26
C SER A 91 3.34 4.68 -12.74
N GLU A 92 2.44 4.12 -13.53
CA GLU A 92 2.43 4.33 -14.97
C GLU A 92 1.89 5.75 -15.27
N ILE A 93 2.80 6.65 -15.63
CA ILE A 93 2.44 8.05 -15.96
C ILE A 93 2.00 8.13 -17.41
N THR A 94 0.80 8.66 -17.61
CA THR A 94 0.12 8.78 -18.91
C THR A 94 -0.39 10.21 -19.12
N PRO A 95 -0.75 10.63 -20.35
CA PRO A 95 -1.38 11.93 -20.58
C PRO A 95 -2.62 12.16 -19.70
N ASN A 96 -3.37 11.10 -19.36
CA ASN A 96 -4.61 11.21 -18.60
C ASN A 96 -4.39 11.48 -17.11
N ASN A 97 -3.26 11.05 -16.53
CA ASN A 97 -2.99 11.20 -15.09
C ASN A 97 -1.86 12.17 -14.75
N ILE A 98 -1.23 12.78 -15.75
CA ILE A 98 -0.05 13.64 -15.59
C ILE A 98 -0.26 14.76 -14.56
N ASN A 99 -1.45 15.38 -14.52
CA ASN A 99 -1.74 16.45 -13.57
C ASN A 99 -1.76 15.96 -12.12
N TYR A 100 -2.31 14.78 -11.87
CA TYR A 100 -2.30 14.14 -10.55
C TYR A 100 -0.88 13.72 -10.14
N CYS A 101 -0.07 13.26 -11.09
CA CYS A 101 1.35 12.98 -10.85
C CYS A 101 2.13 14.24 -10.45
N LYS A 102 1.90 15.37 -11.14
CA LYS A 102 2.50 16.67 -10.79
C LYS A 102 2.08 17.15 -9.39
N GLU A 103 0.83 16.89 -8.98
CA GLU A 103 0.40 17.17 -7.61
C GLU A 103 1.11 16.29 -6.57
N LEU A 104 1.23 14.99 -6.86
CA LEU A 104 1.99 14.05 -6.01
C LEU A 104 3.46 14.47 -5.86
N MET A 105 4.11 14.94 -6.92
CA MET A 105 5.51 15.37 -6.92
C MET A 105 5.80 16.54 -5.96
N LYS A 106 4.78 17.27 -5.52
CA LYS A 106 4.93 18.32 -4.50
C LYS A 106 5.19 17.76 -3.09
N MET A 107 4.89 16.46 -2.88
CA MET A 107 4.91 15.82 -1.57
C MET A 107 5.64 14.47 -1.57
N ALA A 108 5.95 13.92 -2.74
CA ALA A 108 6.53 12.60 -2.91
C ALA A 108 7.61 12.60 -3.98
N GLU A 109 8.58 11.69 -3.86
CA GLU A 109 9.42 11.31 -4.99
C GLU A 109 8.61 10.35 -5.88
N VAL A 110 8.39 10.75 -7.14
CA VAL A 110 7.55 9.98 -8.07
C VAL A 110 8.41 9.40 -9.18
N ARG A 111 8.19 8.14 -9.50
CA ARG A 111 8.83 7.44 -10.62
C ARG A 111 7.79 6.79 -11.53
N HIS A 112 8.14 6.67 -12.79
CA HIS A 112 7.34 6.01 -13.81
C HIS A 112 7.82 4.58 -14.05
N LEU A 113 6.87 3.64 -14.14
CA LEU A 113 7.10 2.26 -14.54
C LEU A 113 6.00 1.82 -15.51
N ASP A 114 6.41 1.40 -16.72
CA ASP A 114 5.48 0.91 -17.74
C ASP A 114 4.78 -0.39 -17.29
N ASN A 115 3.58 -0.62 -17.80
CA ASN A 115 2.81 -1.85 -17.59
C ASN A 115 2.52 -2.19 -16.13
N SER A 116 2.44 -1.20 -15.27
CA SER A 116 2.10 -1.36 -13.85
C SER A 116 0.70 -1.96 -13.67
N LYS A 117 0.55 -2.92 -12.76
CA LYS A 117 -0.72 -3.61 -12.47
C LYS A 117 -1.08 -3.54 -11.01
N GLY A 118 -2.39 -3.36 -10.73
CA GLY A 118 -2.87 -3.28 -9.34
C GLY A 118 -2.30 -2.10 -8.56
N GLY A 119 -2.21 -2.26 -7.26
CA GLY A 119 -1.62 -1.29 -6.36
C GLY A 119 -1.14 -1.93 -5.07
N MET A 120 -0.11 -1.37 -4.48
CA MET A 120 0.37 -1.72 -3.14
C MET A 120 0.88 -0.48 -2.42
N ALA A 121 0.85 -0.54 -1.10
CA ALA A 121 1.53 0.41 -0.24
C ALA A 121 2.21 -0.34 0.91
N VAL A 122 3.41 0.08 1.28
CA VAL A 122 4.15 -0.51 2.39
C VAL A 122 4.85 0.60 3.19
N SER A 123 4.70 0.51 4.50
CA SER A 123 5.45 1.32 5.47
C SER A 123 6.53 0.46 6.15
N GLU A 124 7.05 0.92 7.26
CA GLU A 124 7.95 0.13 8.11
C GLU A 124 7.25 -1.01 8.84
N THR A 125 5.92 -0.94 9.02
CA THR A 125 5.16 -1.89 9.85
C THR A 125 3.92 -2.47 9.20
N GLU A 126 3.45 -1.92 8.07
CA GLU A 126 2.17 -2.31 7.48
C GLU A 126 2.25 -2.41 5.96
N TYR A 127 1.51 -3.34 5.40
CA TYR A 127 1.39 -3.61 3.98
C TYR A 127 -0.06 -3.66 3.54
N ILE A 128 -0.33 -3.06 2.38
CA ILE A 128 -1.64 -3.07 1.73
C ILE A 128 -1.45 -3.42 0.26
N ALA A 129 -2.33 -4.23 -0.30
CA ALA A 129 -2.36 -4.50 -1.75
C ALA A 129 -3.77 -4.64 -2.28
N THR A 130 -3.94 -4.26 -3.54
CA THR A 130 -5.16 -4.50 -4.31
C THR A 130 -4.83 -4.85 -5.75
N ALA A 131 -5.53 -5.83 -6.30
CA ALA A 131 -5.39 -6.21 -7.71
C ALA A 131 -6.21 -5.30 -8.64
N HIS A 132 -7.23 -4.62 -8.13
CA HIS A 132 -8.20 -3.89 -8.94
C HIS A 132 -8.33 -2.43 -8.49
N LEU A 133 -7.89 -1.53 -9.35
CA LEU A 133 -8.08 -0.08 -9.20
C LEU A 133 -9.00 0.45 -10.30
N GLN A 134 -9.93 1.31 -9.93
CA GLN A 134 -10.81 2.05 -10.83
C GLN A 134 -10.47 3.53 -10.78
N GLU A 135 -10.52 4.20 -11.93
CA GLU A 135 -10.21 5.62 -12.00
C GLU A 135 -11.15 6.46 -11.14
N ALA A 136 -10.58 7.34 -10.33
CA ALA A 136 -11.30 8.25 -9.43
C ALA A 136 -12.37 7.60 -8.54
N LYS A 137 -12.19 6.32 -8.20
CA LYS A 137 -13.08 5.59 -7.28
C LYS A 137 -12.30 5.00 -6.12
N PRO A 138 -12.92 4.91 -4.92
CA PRO A 138 -12.32 4.22 -3.79
C PRO A 138 -12.03 2.75 -4.10
N VAL A 139 -11.02 2.21 -3.45
CA VAL A 139 -10.70 0.78 -3.54
C VAL A 139 -11.83 -0.04 -2.92
N GLN A 140 -12.28 -1.08 -3.63
CA GLN A 140 -13.39 -1.93 -3.19
C GLN A 140 -12.95 -3.09 -2.30
N GLN A 141 -11.72 -3.55 -2.50
CA GLN A 141 -11.15 -4.69 -1.80
C GLN A 141 -9.63 -4.53 -1.72
N LEU A 142 -9.08 -4.84 -0.57
CA LEU A 142 -7.64 -4.88 -0.39
C LEU A 142 -7.22 -6.02 0.56
N ILE A 143 -5.96 -6.40 0.48
CA ILE A 143 -5.27 -7.21 1.49
C ILE A 143 -4.53 -6.24 2.40
N TYR A 144 -4.63 -6.45 3.70
CA TYR A 144 -3.85 -5.76 4.73
C TYR A 144 -3.03 -6.77 5.52
N SER A 145 -1.81 -6.41 5.86
CA SER A 145 -0.97 -7.19 6.76
C SER A 145 -0.05 -6.30 7.59
N ASN A 146 0.11 -6.64 8.87
CA ASN A 146 1.17 -6.14 9.74
C ASN A 146 2.12 -7.27 10.19
N ALA A 147 2.05 -8.44 9.55
CA ALA A 147 3.00 -9.53 9.79
C ALA A 147 4.39 -9.11 9.30
N LYS A 148 5.37 -9.14 10.21
CA LYS A 148 6.71 -8.59 10.00
C LYS A 148 7.37 -9.13 8.74
N GLU A 149 7.38 -10.44 8.56
CA GLU A 149 8.03 -11.10 7.43
C GLU A 149 7.38 -10.72 6.09
N ILE A 150 6.04 -10.52 6.08
CA ILE A 150 5.33 -10.07 4.88
C ILE A 150 5.71 -8.62 4.57
N VAL A 151 5.73 -7.74 5.56
CA VAL A 151 6.10 -6.33 5.39
C VAL A 151 7.53 -6.21 4.87
N GLU A 152 8.50 -6.88 5.49
CA GLU A 152 9.90 -6.88 5.07
C GLU A 152 10.07 -7.41 3.62
N GLN A 153 9.37 -8.49 3.27
CA GLN A 153 9.37 -9.01 1.91
C GLN A 153 8.84 -7.98 0.90
N GLN A 154 7.74 -7.31 1.22
CA GLN A 154 7.13 -6.32 0.32
C GLN A 154 7.96 -5.04 0.20
N GLN A 155 8.70 -4.66 1.22
CA GLN A 155 9.70 -3.60 1.12
C GLN A 155 10.80 -3.95 0.10
N LEU A 156 11.31 -5.19 0.10
CA LEU A 156 12.28 -5.66 -0.89
C LEU A 156 11.70 -5.67 -2.31
N VAL A 157 10.43 -6.09 -2.46
CA VAL A 157 9.73 -6.02 -3.75
C VAL A 157 9.63 -4.57 -4.23
N PHE A 158 9.25 -3.64 -3.35
CA PHE A 158 9.17 -2.23 -3.72
C PHE A 158 10.53 -1.68 -4.15
N GLU A 159 11.61 -1.97 -3.42
CA GLU A 159 12.97 -1.52 -3.80
C GLU A 159 13.37 -2.04 -5.20
N SER A 160 13.03 -3.27 -5.53
CA SER A 160 13.27 -3.82 -6.86
C SER A 160 12.52 -3.05 -7.95
N LEU A 161 11.23 -2.74 -7.72
CA LEU A 161 10.43 -1.93 -8.64
C LEU A 161 10.97 -0.51 -8.76
N TRP A 162 11.36 0.09 -7.61
CA TRP A 162 11.92 1.44 -7.55
C TRP A 162 13.19 1.59 -8.38
N ASN A 163 14.09 0.62 -8.31
CA ASN A 163 15.34 0.63 -9.06
C ASN A 163 15.15 0.45 -10.57
N ASN A 164 14.02 -0.14 -10.99
CA ASN A 164 13.66 -0.30 -12.40
C ASN A 164 12.80 0.85 -12.95
N ALA A 165 12.28 1.71 -12.09
CA ALA A 165 11.46 2.84 -12.48
C ALA A 165 12.31 4.08 -12.83
N ILE A 166 11.85 4.89 -13.78
CA ILE A 166 12.53 6.12 -14.18
C ILE A 166 11.94 7.35 -13.48
N PRO A 167 12.71 8.43 -13.27
CA PRO A 167 12.19 9.67 -12.69
C PRO A 167 10.96 10.20 -13.45
N ALA A 168 9.94 10.67 -12.70
CA ALA A 168 8.69 11.15 -13.27
C ALA A 168 8.91 12.32 -14.24
N GLU A 169 9.85 13.23 -13.92
CA GLU A 169 10.19 14.39 -14.74
C GLU A 169 10.58 13.99 -16.17
N LYS A 170 11.35 12.89 -16.28
CA LYS A 170 11.78 12.37 -17.59
C LYS A 170 10.56 11.92 -18.40
N ARG A 171 9.67 11.13 -17.80
CA ARG A 171 8.46 10.64 -18.49
C ARG A 171 7.49 11.77 -18.83
N ILE A 172 7.30 12.71 -17.92
CA ILE A 172 6.46 13.88 -18.14
C ILE A 172 6.96 14.70 -19.32
N LYS A 173 8.27 14.95 -19.40
CA LYS A 173 8.87 15.65 -20.54
C LYS A 173 8.64 14.90 -21.86
N GLU A 174 8.82 13.58 -21.90
CA GLU A 174 8.54 12.75 -23.08
C GLU A 174 7.09 12.95 -23.56
N ILE A 175 6.12 12.92 -22.62
CA ILE A 175 4.69 13.11 -22.95
C ILE A 175 4.44 14.53 -23.49
N GLU A 176 4.98 15.55 -22.85
CA GLU A 176 4.79 16.95 -23.24
C GLU A 176 5.44 17.29 -24.61
N GLU A 177 6.53 16.61 -24.95
CA GLU A 177 7.20 16.74 -26.25
C GLU A 177 6.59 15.85 -27.34
N GLY A 178 5.52 15.10 -27.03
CA GLY A 178 4.81 14.25 -27.98
C GLY A 178 5.48 12.89 -28.24
N TYR A 179 6.45 12.50 -27.45
CA TYR A 179 7.07 11.17 -27.49
C TYR A 179 6.24 10.19 -26.64
N ASP A 180 5.04 9.85 -27.12
CA ASP A 180 4.27 8.78 -26.47
C ASP A 180 4.85 7.43 -26.95
N ARG A 181 5.32 6.62 -25.99
CA ARG A 181 5.77 5.27 -26.31
C ARG A 181 4.54 4.43 -26.63
N ILE A 182 4.41 4.07 -27.91
CA ILE A 182 3.38 3.14 -28.40
C ILE A 182 3.66 1.73 -27.85
#